data_b519cb54b359053fda6985d011e00371
#
_entry.id   b519cb54b359053fda6985d011e00371
#
_cell.length_a   1.000
_cell.length_b   1.000
_cell.length_c   1.000
_cell.angle_alpha   90.00
_cell.angle_beta   90.00
_cell.angle_gamma   90.00
#
_symmetry.space_group_name_H-M   'P 1'
#
loop_
_entity.id
_entity.type
_entity.pdbx_description
1 polymer ?
#
loop_
_entity_poly.entity_id
_entity_poly.type
_entity_poly.pdbx_seq_one_letter_code
_entity_poly.pdbx_strand_id
1 'polypeptide(L)'
;MGGGRGTRLYPLTKLRCKPAVPLGGKYRLVDIPISNCINSGYNQIYLLSQFNTESLHRHIADAYRFDRFGRGYVEILSAEQTEHGDDWYQGTADAVRRNMIHFHAKPQDVFVILSGDQLYRMDFTKMVEEHLERGADVTVAAKPVPLSEASGLGLLRVGENAKIVDFVEKPTDPEVISRLVPPELKAGEGIEDRCLASMGIYVFTATAMEDALKGDATDFGKEIIPSLVEKKDIRCHIFDDYWEDIGTVKAFFDANLQLTDEVPAFDFYEGERPIYNRPDILPTAKLGKCLVTRTTIASGSVIGESTLNRCVLGERSMVGDGCNLESVVMVGADFYEDHADPNIPELGVGHGAQIQDAIIDKNARIGKNVFLSPKGLEEGWADVGENVYIRDGILIVTKNGVVADGVHIGN
;
A
#
# COMPACT_ATOMS: atom_id res chain seq x y z
N MET A 1 -4.32 -1.72 -9.65
CA MET A 1 -5.70 -1.22 -9.46
C MET A 1 -5.78 -0.47 -8.14
N GLY A 2 -6.38 0.73 -8.12
CA GLY A 2 -6.37 1.60 -6.93
C GLY A 2 -7.72 2.29 -6.68
N GLY A 3 -8.83 1.67 -7.07
CA GLY A 3 -10.16 2.31 -7.13
C GLY A 3 -11.03 2.25 -5.88
N GLY A 4 -10.65 1.55 -4.81
CA GLY A 4 -11.45 1.43 -3.60
C GLY A 4 -11.46 2.70 -2.73
N ARG A 5 -12.54 2.93 -1.95
CA ARG A 5 -12.66 4.07 -1.02
C ARG A 5 -11.59 4.09 0.09
N GLY A 6 -10.89 2.97 0.33
CA GLY A 6 -9.85 2.88 1.34
C GLY A 6 -10.34 3.12 2.78
N THR A 7 -11.56 2.73 3.10
CA THR A 7 -12.22 3.02 4.39
C THR A 7 -11.48 2.43 5.60
N ARG A 8 -10.78 1.29 5.41
CA ARG A 8 -9.98 0.66 6.48
C ARG A 8 -8.70 1.43 6.82
N LEU A 9 -8.22 2.29 5.90
CA LEU A 9 -7.08 3.21 6.11
C LEU A 9 -7.52 4.64 6.49
N TYR A 10 -8.83 4.90 6.64
CA TYR A 10 -9.29 6.20 7.14
C TYR A 10 -8.73 6.46 8.55
N PRO A 11 -8.21 7.67 8.85
CA PRO A 11 -8.34 8.93 8.12
C PRO A 11 -7.22 9.23 7.09
N LEU A 12 -6.23 8.37 6.90
CA LEU A 12 -5.13 8.60 5.94
C LEU A 12 -5.64 8.75 4.49
N THR A 13 -6.80 8.19 4.20
CA THR A 13 -7.46 8.26 2.88
C THR A 13 -8.52 9.38 2.79
N LYS A 14 -8.64 10.25 3.81
CA LYS A 14 -9.60 11.38 3.83
C LYS A 14 -9.42 12.31 2.62
N LEU A 15 -8.18 12.61 2.24
CA LEU A 15 -7.82 13.58 1.19
C LEU A 15 -6.98 13.01 0.04
N ARG A 16 -6.83 11.68 -0.03
CA ARG A 16 -6.09 10.97 -1.10
C ARG A 16 -6.60 9.55 -1.26
N CYS A 17 -6.41 8.98 -2.46
CA CYS A 17 -6.67 7.55 -2.67
C CYS A 17 -5.62 6.69 -1.98
N LYS A 18 -5.95 5.41 -1.70
CA LYS A 18 -5.08 4.46 -1.02
C LYS A 18 -3.70 4.31 -1.69
N PRO A 19 -3.58 4.14 -3.03
CA PRO A 19 -2.28 4.05 -3.70
C PRO A 19 -1.38 5.28 -3.51
N ALA A 20 -1.97 6.44 -3.23
CA ALA A 20 -1.22 7.69 -3.02
C ALA A 20 -0.79 7.90 -1.55
N VAL A 21 -1.09 6.96 -0.64
CA VAL A 21 -0.64 7.04 0.76
C VAL A 21 0.88 6.91 0.80
N PRO A 22 1.59 7.85 1.46
CA PRO A 22 3.05 7.80 1.55
C PRO A 22 3.56 6.65 2.41
N LEU A 23 4.68 6.06 2.04
CA LEU A 23 5.32 4.92 2.70
C LEU A 23 6.83 5.17 2.84
N GLY A 24 7.41 4.73 3.96
CA GLY A 24 8.87 4.75 4.15
C GLY A 24 9.51 6.14 4.06
N GLY A 25 8.74 7.20 4.36
CA GLY A 25 9.19 8.59 4.39
C GLY A 25 9.35 9.27 3.02
N LYS A 26 9.44 8.51 1.93
CA LYS A 26 9.73 9.05 0.59
C LYS A 26 8.79 8.50 -0.50
N TYR A 27 8.42 7.23 -0.42
CA TYR A 27 7.66 6.52 -1.45
C TYR A 27 6.16 6.68 -1.25
N ARG A 28 5.37 6.13 -2.18
CA ARG A 28 3.94 5.89 -2.04
C ARG A 28 3.65 4.41 -2.28
N LEU A 29 2.53 3.91 -1.79
CA LEU A 29 2.16 2.50 -1.97
C LEU A 29 2.19 2.07 -3.45
N VAL A 30 1.74 2.94 -4.36
CA VAL A 30 1.72 2.68 -5.80
C VAL A 30 3.11 2.51 -6.42
N ASP A 31 4.16 3.08 -5.82
CA ASP A 31 5.52 2.96 -6.33
C ASP A 31 6.02 1.51 -6.30
N ILE A 32 5.50 0.69 -5.38
CA ILE A 32 5.87 -0.72 -5.24
C ILE A 32 5.50 -1.53 -6.49
N PRO A 33 4.21 -1.69 -6.88
CA PRO A 33 3.85 -2.46 -8.06
C PRO A 33 4.39 -1.87 -9.35
N ILE A 34 4.45 -0.53 -9.50
CA ILE A 34 5.02 0.09 -10.70
C ILE A 34 6.51 -0.24 -10.83
N SER A 35 7.28 -0.13 -9.75
CA SER A 35 8.70 -0.47 -9.77
C SER A 35 8.96 -1.93 -10.06
N ASN A 36 8.16 -2.84 -9.50
CA ASN A 36 8.25 -4.27 -9.81
C ASN A 36 7.97 -4.54 -11.30
N CYS A 37 7.00 -3.85 -11.93
CA CYS A 37 6.77 -3.93 -13.37
C CYS A 37 7.99 -3.47 -14.17
N ILE A 38 8.52 -2.29 -13.85
CA ILE A 38 9.68 -1.71 -14.55
C ILE A 38 10.90 -2.62 -14.42
N ASN A 39 11.20 -3.11 -13.22
CA ASN A 39 12.30 -4.03 -12.93
C ASN A 39 12.15 -5.39 -13.64
N SER A 40 10.93 -5.79 -13.95
CA SER A 40 10.62 -7.01 -14.74
C SER A 40 10.56 -6.74 -16.24
N GLY A 41 10.87 -5.51 -16.71
CA GLY A 41 10.83 -5.14 -18.13
C GLY A 41 9.43 -4.81 -18.68
N TYR A 42 8.39 -4.80 -17.84
CA TYR A 42 7.01 -4.49 -18.23
C TYR A 42 6.73 -3.00 -18.05
N ASN A 43 6.94 -2.24 -19.12
CA ASN A 43 6.95 -0.77 -19.10
C ASN A 43 5.66 -0.12 -19.61
N GLN A 44 4.65 -0.89 -19.99
CA GLN A 44 3.35 -0.38 -20.43
C GLN A 44 2.35 -0.60 -19.30
N ILE A 45 2.16 0.44 -18.48
CA ILE A 45 1.46 0.33 -17.20
C ILE A 45 0.24 1.26 -17.21
N TYR A 46 -0.94 0.67 -16.98
CA TYR A 46 -2.18 1.40 -16.76
C TYR A 46 -2.55 1.39 -15.29
N LEU A 47 -2.84 2.56 -14.73
CA LEU A 47 -3.27 2.73 -13.36
C LEU A 47 -4.74 3.14 -13.32
N LEU A 48 -5.61 2.21 -12.91
CA LEU A 48 -7.05 2.45 -12.82
C LEU A 48 -7.39 3.06 -11.46
N SER A 49 -8.00 4.24 -11.46
CA SER A 49 -8.30 5.01 -10.24
C SER A 49 -9.61 5.78 -10.35
N GLN A 50 -10.27 6.08 -9.22
CA GLN A 50 -11.55 6.81 -9.23
C GLN A 50 -11.80 7.77 -8.07
N PHE A 51 -11.17 7.60 -6.89
CA PHE A 51 -11.38 8.44 -5.71
C PHE A 51 -10.15 9.27 -5.37
N ASN A 52 -10.33 10.56 -5.06
CA ASN A 52 -9.29 11.44 -4.55
C ASN A 52 -7.97 11.34 -5.32
N THR A 53 -8.03 11.39 -6.65
CA THR A 53 -6.94 11.00 -7.55
C THR A 53 -5.92 12.12 -7.79
N GLU A 54 -6.22 13.37 -7.45
CA GLU A 54 -5.39 14.53 -7.77
C GLU A 54 -3.93 14.36 -7.33
N SER A 55 -3.72 13.95 -6.07
CA SER A 55 -2.35 13.76 -5.55
C SER A 55 -1.64 12.55 -6.17
N LEU A 56 -2.39 11.56 -6.66
CA LEU A 56 -1.86 10.42 -7.41
C LEU A 56 -1.42 10.84 -8.81
N HIS A 57 -2.26 11.59 -9.53
CA HIS A 57 -1.93 12.12 -10.86
C HIS A 57 -0.64 12.94 -10.84
N ARG A 58 -0.53 13.88 -9.91
CA ARG A 58 0.68 14.69 -9.73
C ARG A 58 1.91 13.82 -9.47
N HIS A 59 1.80 12.85 -8.58
CA HIS A 59 2.91 11.95 -8.26
C HIS A 59 3.38 11.15 -9.48
N ILE A 60 2.46 10.53 -10.21
CA ILE A 60 2.80 9.72 -11.39
C ILE A 60 3.46 10.57 -12.47
N ALA A 61 2.92 11.77 -12.74
CA ALA A 61 3.48 12.69 -13.72
C ALA A 61 4.90 13.16 -13.38
N ASP A 62 5.21 13.29 -12.09
CA ASP A 62 6.53 13.71 -11.61
C ASP A 62 7.53 12.55 -11.50
N ALA A 63 7.07 11.36 -11.07
CA ALA A 63 7.93 10.22 -10.77
C ALA A 63 8.31 9.39 -12.00
N TYR A 64 7.37 9.20 -12.94
CA TYR A 64 7.55 8.23 -14.01
C TYR A 64 7.58 8.91 -15.39
N ARG A 65 8.79 9.21 -15.85
CA ARG A 65 9.03 9.80 -17.17
C ARG A 65 9.89 8.85 -17.99
N PHE A 66 9.29 8.24 -18.98
CA PHE A 66 9.99 7.36 -19.92
C PHE A 66 10.62 8.16 -21.08
N ASP A 67 11.61 7.57 -21.72
CA ASP A 67 12.20 8.14 -22.93
C ASP A 67 11.14 8.32 -24.03
N ARG A 68 11.19 9.45 -24.72
CA ARG A 68 10.24 9.80 -25.80
C ARG A 68 10.28 8.85 -26.98
N PHE A 69 11.39 8.17 -27.21
CA PHE A 69 11.58 7.22 -28.29
C PHE A 69 11.32 5.78 -27.85
N GLY A 70 11.18 5.54 -26.54
CA GLY A 70 10.78 4.28 -25.96
C GLY A 70 9.27 4.04 -26.06
N ARG A 71 8.86 2.81 -25.75
CA ARG A 71 7.44 2.41 -25.73
C ARG A 71 6.86 2.36 -24.31
N GLY A 72 7.64 2.77 -23.30
CA GLY A 72 7.22 2.74 -21.90
C GLY A 72 6.32 3.93 -21.55
N TYR A 73 5.35 3.67 -20.67
CA TYR A 73 4.49 4.70 -20.05
C TYR A 73 3.87 4.20 -18.76
N VAL A 74 3.49 5.14 -17.90
CA VAL A 74 2.53 4.92 -16.83
C VAL A 74 1.37 5.88 -17.08
N GLU A 75 0.22 5.33 -17.43
CA GLU A 75 -0.98 6.10 -17.77
C GLU A 75 -2.08 5.88 -16.75
N ILE A 76 -2.71 6.97 -16.29
CA ILE A 76 -3.83 6.89 -15.37
C ILE A 76 -5.13 6.93 -16.15
N LEU A 77 -5.93 5.89 -16.02
CA LEU A 77 -7.29 5.81 -16.52
C LEU A 77 -8.26 5.98 -15.35
N SER A 78 -8.94 7.10 -15.34
CA SER A 78 -9.95 7.42 -14.32
C SER A 78 -11.33 6.97 -14.78
N ALA A 79 -12.25 6.76 -13.83
CA ALA A 79 -13.64 6.55 -14.17
C ALA A 79 -14.19 7.81 -14.91
N GLU A 80 -14.73 7.60 -16.07
CA GLU A 80 -15.29 8.65 -16.92
C GLU A 80 -16.79 8.45 -17.09
N GLN A 81 -17.53 9.55 -17.22
CA GLN A 81 -18.91 9.51 -17.68
C GLN A 81 -18.91 9.27 -19.20
N THR A 82 -19.62 8.26 -19.61
CA THR A 82 -19.74 7.89 -21.03
C THR A 82 -21.22 7.82 -21.43
N GLU A 83 -21.51 7.75 -22.73
CA GLU A 83 -22.89 7.52 -23.23
C GLU A 83 -23.53 6.23 -22.68
N HIS A 84 -22.73 5.30 -22.14
CA HIS A 84 -23.17 4.00 -21.64
C HIS A 84 -23.32 3.93 -20.11
N GLY A 85 -23.05 5.02 -19.37
CA GLY A 85 -23.23 5.11 -17.91
C GLY A 85 -22.43 6.21 -17.24
N ASP A 86 -23.00 6.72 -16.14
CA ASP A 86 -22.44 7.80 -15.33
C ASP A 86 -21.83 7.23 -14.01
N ASP A 87 -21.81 5.91 -13.85
CA ASP A 87 -21.45 5.26 -12.60
C ASP A 87 -19.94 5.11 -12.43
N TRP A 88 -19.50 5.21 -11.17
CA TRP A 88 -18.17 4.82 -10.74
C TRP A 88 -17.93 3.33 -11.00
N TYR A 89 -16.65 2.93 -11.09
CA TYR A 89 -16.31 1.50 -11.16
C TYR A 89 -16.93 0.75 -9.99
N GLN A 90 -17.67 -0.31 -10.28
CA GLN A 90 -18.38 -1.11 -9.28
C GLN A 90 -17.46 -2.15 -8.61
N GLY A 91 -16.25 -2.33 -9.12
CA GLY A 91 -15.25 -3.23 -8.58
C GLY A 91 -14.02 -3.30 -9.47
N THR A 92 -13.12 -4.20 -9.12
CA THR A 92 -11.82 -4.34 -9.80
C THR A 92 -11.93 -4.86 -11.22
N ALA A 93 -12.83 -5.81 -11.48
CA ALA A 93 -13.09 -6.36 -12.81
C ALA A 93 -13.86 -5.36 -13.69
N ASP A 94 -14.81 -4.62 -13.12
CA ASP A 94 -15.56 -3.59 -13.85
C ASP A 94 -14.62 -2.46 -14.31
N ALA A 95 -13.65 -2.06 -13.48
CA ALA A 95 -12.65 -1.09 -13.85
C ALA A 95 -11.83 -1.54 -15.08
N VAL A 96 -11.41 -2.79 -15.12
CA VAL A 96 -10.66 -3.34 -16.26
C VAL A 96 -11.57 -3.44 -17.49
N ARG A 97 -12.80 -3.96 -17.34
CA ARG A 97 -13.79 -4.10 -18.43
C ARG A 97 -14.04 -2.79 -19.16
N ARG A 98 -14.31 -1.71 -18.43
CA ARG A 98 -14.59 -0.40 -19.02
C ARG A 98 -13.38 0.20 -19.75
N ASN A 99 -12.18 -0.20 -19.40
CA ASN A 99 -10.95 0.32 -19.98
C ASN A 99 -10.32 -0.61 -21.04
N MET A 100 -10.90 -1.77 -21.34
CA MET A 100 -10.36 -2.71 -22.33
C MET A 100 -10.11 -2.07 -23.70
N ILE A 101 -10.91 -1.08 -24.10
CA ILE A 101 -10.78 -0.34 -25.36
C ILE A 101 -9.47 0.46 -25.46
N HIS A 102 -8.86 0.81 -24.32
CA HIS A 102 -7.64 1.61 -24.26
C HIS A 102 -6.37 0.74 -24.26
N PHE A 103 -6.48 -0.55 -23.98
CA PHE A 103 -5.29 -1.39 -23.82
C PHE A 103 -4.68 -1.87 -25.14
N HIS A 104 -5.45 -1.83 -26.23
CA HIS A 104 -5.01 -2.22 -27.58
C HIS A 104 -4.28 -3.57 -27.64
N ALA A 105 -4.67 -4.50 -26.77
CA ALA A 105 -4.03 -5.81 -26.62
C ALA A 105 -4.22 -6.69 -27.86
N LYS A 106 -3.21 -7.46 -28.18
CA LYS A 106 -3.26 -8.48 -29.25
C LYS A 106 -3.54 -9.84 -28.62
N PRO A 107 -4.04 -10.81 -29.40
CA PRO A 107 -4.36 -12.15 -28.86
C PRO A 107 -3.19 -12.87 -28.17
N GLN A 108 -1.95 -12.57 -28.53
CA GLN A 108 -0.74 -13.14 -27.93
C GLN A 108 -0.23 -12.38 -26.70
N ASP A 109 -0.81 -11.24 -26.37
CA ASP A 109 -0.41 -10.45 -25.22
C ASP A 109 -0.94 -11.08 -23.92
N VAL A 110 -0.31 -10.72 -22.81
CA VAL A 110 -0.76 -11.08 -21.47
C VAL A 110 -1.03 -9.84 -20.64
N PHE A 111 -1.99 -9.92 -19.74
CA PHE A 111 -2.27 -8.90 -18.75
C PHE A 111 -1.73 -9.30 -17.40
N VAL A 112 -0.95 -8.46 -16.78
CA VAL A 112 -0.54 -8.60 -15.36
C VAL A 112 -1.41 -7.65 -14.54
N ILE A 113 -2.29 -8.20 -13.74
CA ILE A 113 -3.23 -7.46 -12.87
C ILE A 113 -2.63 -7.36 -11.48
N LEU A 114 -2.49 -6.14 -10.97
CA LEU A 114 -1.85 -5.88 -9.68
C LEU A 114 -2.74 -5.03 -8.77
N SER A 115 -2.64 -5.25 -7.46
CA SER A 115 -3.16 -4.34 -6.46
C SER A 115 -2.19 -3.18 -6.22
N GLY A 116 -2.70 -1.98 -5.93
CA GLY A 116 -1.89 -0.77 -5.73
C GLY A 116 -1.59 -0.46 -4.26
N ASP A 117 -1.73 -1.41 -3.36
CA ASP A 117 -1.76 -1.22 -1.91
C ASP A 117 -0.98 -2.28 -1.12
N GLN A 118 -0.04 -2.94 -1.75
CA GLN A 118 0.75 -4.02 -1.17
C GLN A 118 2.24 -3.68 -1.15
N LEU A 119 2.95 -4.21 -0.16
CA LEU A 119 4.39 -4.07 -0.01
C LEU A 119 5.07 -5.42 -0.29
N TYR A 120 5.82 -5.50 -1.37
CA TYR A 120 6.52 -6.69 -1.81
C TYR A 120 7.55 -6.36 -2.90
N ARG A 121 8.51 -7.27 -3.13
CA ARG A 121 9.43 -7.19 -4.28
C ARG A 121 9.33 -8.48 -5.06
N MET A 122 8.88 -8.41 -6.30
CA MET A 122 8.62 -9.58 -7.14
C MET A 122 9.13 -9.36 -8.57
N ASP A 123 9.77 -10.37 -9.11
CA ASP A 123 10.09 -10.47 -10.53
C ASP A 123 8.92 -11.15 -11.25
N PHE A 124 8.16 -10.37 -11.96
CA PHE A 124 7.02 -10.90 -12.72
C PHE A 124 7.43 -11.72 -13.94
N THR A 125 8.69 -11.62 -14.40
CA THR A 125 9.18 -12.38 -15.53
C THR A 125 8.99 -13.88 -15.30
N LYS A 126 9.38 -14.37 -14.11
CA LYS A 126 9.24 -15.79 -13.75
C LYS A 126 7.78 -16.26 -13.78
N MET A 127 6.87 -15.46 -13.21
CA MET A 127 5.45 -15.81 -13.21
C MET A 127 4.85 -15.83 -14.62
N VAL A 128 5.24 -14.88 -15.48
CA VAL A 128 4.77 -14.81 -16.87
C VAL A 128 5.37 -15.94 -17.71
N GLU A 129 6.66 -16.26 -17.54
CA GLU A 129 7.31 -17.39 -18.20
C GLU A 129 6.61 -18.72 -17.85
N GLU A 130 6.38 -18.99 -16.55
CA GLU A 130 5.63 -20.17 -16.11
C GLU A 130 4.20 -20.22 -16.68
N HIS A 131 3.53 -19.07 -16.77
CA HIS A 131 2.20 -18.96 -17.37
C HIS A 131 2.20 -19.39 -18.84
N LEU A 132 3.14 -18.88 -19.62
CA LEU A 132 3.27 -19.17 -21.05
C LEU A 132 3.73 -20.63 -21.30
N GLU A 133 4.72 -21.11 -20.56
CA GLU A 133 5.23 -22.48 -20.68
C GLU A 133 4.16 -23.55 -20.38
N ARG A 134 3.31 -23.28 -19.41
CA ARG A 134 2.20 -24.18 -19.04
C ARG A 134 0.99 -24.03 -19.95
N GLY A 135 0.94 -23.00 -20.79
CA GLY A 135 -0.21 -22.67 -21.62
C GLY A 135 -1.46 -22.34 -20.80
N ALA A 136 -1.28 -21.76 -19.62
CA ALA A 136 -2.37 -21.44 -18.72
C ALA A 136 -3.26 -20.32 -19.28
N ASP A 137 -4.56 -20.36 -19.01
CA ASP A 137 -5.48 -19.24 -19.26
C ASP A 137 -5.26 -18.11 -18.23
N VAL A 138 -5.07 -18.52 -16.96
CA VAL A 138 -4.86 -17.61 -15.83
C VAL A 138 -3.78 -18.18 -14.90
N THR A 139 -2.91 -17.34 -14.39
CA THR A 139 -2.01 -17.69 -13.28
C THR A 139 -2.24 -16.74 -12.11
N VAL A 140 -2.39 -17.28 -10.90
CA VAL A 140 -2.60 -16.55 -9.65
C VAL A 140 -1.36 -16.66 -8.80
N ALA A 141 -0.79 -15.52 -8.38
CA ALA A 141 0.27 -15.53 -7.37
C ALA A 141 -0.32 -15.81 -5.98
N ALA A 142 0.29 -16.75 -5.26
CA ALA A 142 -0.13 -17.12 -3.92
C ALA A 142 1.06 -17.25 -2.98
N LYS A 143 0.82 -16.94 -1.70
CA LYS A 143 1.79 -17.03 -0.63
C LYS A 143 1.30 -17.98 0.46
N PRO A 144 2.19 -18.85 1.00
CA PRO A 144 1.88 -19.59 2.22
C PRO A 144 1.80 -18.64 3.43
N VAL A 145 0.63 -18.56 4.08
CA VAL A 145 0.40 -17.72 5.27
C VAL A 145 -0.11 -18.55 6.45
N PRO A 146 0.10 -18.12 7.71
CA PRO A 146 -0.51 -18.76 8.87
C PRO A 146 -2.04 -18.73 8.82
N LEU A 147 -2.72 -19.71 9.43
CA LEU A 147 -4.19 -19.73 9.47
C LEU A 147 -4.80 -18.54 10.22
N SER A 148 -4.09 -17.95 11.17
CA SER A 148 -4.48 -16.74 11.87
C SER A 148 -4.73 -15.55 10.94
N GLU A 149 -4.07 -15.52 9.77
CA GLU A 149 -4.20 -14.47 8.75
C GLU A 149 -5.23 -14.81 7.65
N ALA A 150 -5.74 -16.04 7.63
CA ALA A 150 -6.55 -16.59 6.54
C ALA A 150 -7.84 -15.81 6.25
N SER A 151 -8.54 -15.35 7.28
CA SER A 151 -9.89 -14.75 7.17
C SER A 151 -9.93 -13.43 6.39
N GLY A 152 -8.79 -12.77 6.27
CA GLY A 152 -8.68 -11.49 5.54
C GLY A 152 -8.39 -11.63 4.05
N LEU A 153 -8.06 -12.83 3.56
CA LEU A 153 -7.46 -13.11 2.27
C LEU A 153 -8.29 -14.09 1.45
N GLY A 154 -8.15 -14.08 0.13
CA GLY A 154 -8.64 -15.14 -0.74
C GLY A 154 -7.77 -16.39 -0.58
N LEU A 155 -8.36 -17.54 -0.27
CA LEU A 155 -7.64 -18.80 -0.09
C LEU A 155 -7.83 -19.70 -1.29
N LEU A 156 -6.79 -20.46 -1.63
CA LEU A 156 -6.83 -21.38 -2.75
C LEU A 156 -6.26 -22.77 -2.39
N ARG A 157 -6.75 -23.79 -3.08
CA ARG A 157 -6.21 -25.14 -3.02
C ARG A 157 -5.64 -25.53 -4.37
N VAL A 158 -4.44 -26.06 -4.33
CA VAL A 158 -3.67 -26.47 -5.51
C VAL A 158 -3.68 -28.00 -5.61
N GLY A 159 -3.90 -28.53 -6.80
CA GLY A 159 -3.76 -29.92 -7.18
C GLY A 159 -2.48 -30.18 -7.96
N GLU A 160 -2.49 -31.26 -8.75
CA GLU A 160 -1.34 -31.62 -9.58
C GLU A 160 -0.95 -30.51 -10.56
N ASN A 161 0.34 -30.41 -10.86
CA ASN A 161 0.92 -29.45 -11.81
C ASN A 161 0.55 -27.98 -11.50
N ALA A 162 0.47 -27.63 -10.23
CA ALA A 162 0.09 -26.31 -9.75
C ALA A 162 -1.31 -25.82 -10.21
N LYS A 163 -2.21 -26.72 -10.61
CA LYS A 163 -3.58 -26.38 -10.99
C LYS A 163 -4.39 -25.96 -9.78
N ILE A 164 -5.05 -24.81 -9.84
CA ILE A 164 -5.98 -24.36 -8.81
C ILE A 164 -7.28 -25.17 -8.97
N VAL A 165 -7.67 -25.87 -7.90
CA VAL A 165 -8.85 -26.73 -7.87
C VAL A 165 -9.96 -26.21 -6.97
N ASP A 166 -9.67 -25.22 -6.12
CA ASP A 166 -10.65 -24.53 -5.28
C ASP A 166 -10.15 -23.13 -4.96
N PHE A 167 -11.06 -22.16 -4.87
CA PHE A 167 -10.77 -20.77 -4.50
C PHE A 167 -11.94 -20.17 -3.75
N VAL A 168 -11.68 -19.60 -2.57
CA VAL A 168 -12.70 -18.94 -1.75
C VAL A 168 -12.19 -17.59 -1.26
N GLU A 169 -12.88 -16.52 -1.61
CA GLU A 169 -12.54 -15.16 -1.18
C GLU A 169 -12.99 -14.92 0.26
N LYS A 170 -12.05 -14.62 1.14
CA LYS A 170 -12.24 -14.23 2.54
C LYS A 170 -13.18 -15.18 3.30
N PRO A 171 -12.86 -16.49 3.37
CA PRO A 171 -13.68 -17.43 4.10
C PRO A 171 -13.70 -17.11 5.60
N THR A 172 -14.88 -17.20 6.20
CA THR A 172 -15.07 -17.04 7.65
C THR A 172 -15.39 -18.34 8.36
N ASP A 173 -15.79 -19.37 7.60
CA ASP A 173 -16.12 -20.68 8.11
C ASP A 173 -14.85 -21.51 8.33
N PRO A 174 -14.56 -21.98 9.57
CA PRO A 174 -13.41 -22.81 9.89
C PRO A 174 -13.35 -24.13 9.09
N GLU A 175 -14.51 -24.72 8.75
CA GLU A 175 -14.56 -25.97 7.96
C GLU A 175 -14.08 -25.70 6.52
N VAL A 176 -14.51 -24.57 5.94
CA VAL A 176 -14.06 -24.12 4.62
C VAL A 176 -12.56 -23.85 4.63
N ILE A 177 -12.04 -23.16 5.63
CA ILE A 177 -10.61 -22.87 5.76
C ILE A 177 -9.83 -24.19 5.88
N SER A 178 -10.25 -25.10 6.75
CA SER A 178 -9.58 -26.39 6.96
C SER A 178 -9.45 -27.25 5.70
N ARG A 179 -10.47 -27.26 4.82
CA ARG A 179 -10.40 -28.01 3.56
C ARG A 179 -9.45 -27.40 2.52
N LEU A 180 -9.14 -26.11 2.65
CA LEU A 180 -8.24 -25.37 1.76
C LEU A 180 -6.76 -25.49 2.18
N VAL A 181 -6.48 -26.03 3.37
CA VAL A 181 -5.11 -26.28 3.85
C VAL A 181 -4.51 -27.45 3.06
N PRO A 182 -3.43 -27.22 2.28
CA PRO A 182 -2.74 -28.31 1.59
C PRO A 182 -2.10 -29.27 2.61
N PRO A 183 -2.10 -30.61 2.34
CA PRO A 183 -1.46 -31.56 3.23
C PRO A 183 0.02 -31.27 3.52
N GLU A 184 0.72 -30.70 2.53
CA GLU A 184 2.15 -30.34 2.59
C GLU A 184 2.43 -29.13 3.48
N LEU A 185 1.40 -28.33 3.76
CA LEU A 185 1.48 -27.13 4.63
C LEU A 185 0.88 -27.37 6.02
N LYS A 186 0.45 -28.59 6.32
CA LYS A 186 0.08 -28.98 7.68
C LYS A 186 1.34 -29.12 8.53
N ALA A 187 1.38 -28.38 9.60
CA ALA A 187 2.49 -28.39 10.54
C ALA A 187 2.37 -29.56 11.53
N GLY A 188 3.50 -29.91 12.19
CA GLY A 188 3.51 -30.85 13.31
C GLY A 188 2.98 -30.22 14.61
N GLU A 189 2.92 -31.01 15.69
CA GLU A 189 2.46 -30.55 16.99
C GLU A 189 3.16 -29.26 17.45
N GLY A 190 2.39 -28.24 17.80
CA GLY A 190 2.87 -26.95 18.32
C GLY A 190 3.27 -25.91 17.26
N ILE A 191 3.09 -26.21 15.99
CA ILE A 191 3.33 -25.28 14.87
C ILE A 191 1.97 -25.03 14.19
N GLU A 192 1.70 -23.79 13.84
CA GLU A 192 0.47 -23.42 13.15
C GLU A 192 0.45 -23.91 11.71
N ASP A 193 -0.66 -24.53 11.28
CA ASP A 193 -0.90 -24.88 9.88
C ASP A 193 -0.88 -23.64 9.00
N ARG A 194 -0.47 -23.80 7.72
CA ARG A 194 -0.45 -22.71 6.73
C ARG A 194 -1.40 -23.01 5.59
N CYS A 195 -1.95 -21.96 5.00
CA CYS A 195 -2.77 -22.03 3.80
C CYS A 195 -2.16 -21.19 2.69
N LEU A 196 -2.59 -21.41 1.45
CA LEU A 196 -2.18 -20.60 0.30
C LEU A 196 -3.15 -19.44 0.14
N ALA A 197 -2.64 -18.23 0.36
CA ALA A 197 -3.40 -16.99 0.18
C ALA A 197 -3.10 -16.36 -1.18
N SER A 198 -4.14 -15.97 -1.90
CA SER A 198 -4.02 -15.16 -3.11
C SER A 198 -3.45 -13.79 -2.78
N MET A 199 -2.42 -13.40 -3.50
CA MET A 199 -1.84 -12.06 -3.38
C MET A 199 -2.65 -11.00 -4.13
N GLY A 200 -3.73 -11.36 -4.85
CA GLY A 200 -4.43 -10.42 -5.73
C GLY A 200 -3.61 -10.01 -6.96
N ILE A 201 -2.63 -10.83 -7.32
CA ILE A 201 -1.76 -10.66 -8.48
C ILE A 201 -2.10 -11.78 -9.47
N TYR A 202 -2.49 -11.39 -10.69
CA TYR A 202 -2.94 -12.33 -11.71
C TYR A 202 -2.23 -12.08 -13.04
N VAL A 203 -1.94 -13.15 -13.77
CA VAL A 203 -1.56 -13.11 -15.19
C VAL A 203 -2.68 -13.76 -15.99
N PHE A 204 -3.18 -13.07 -17.01
CA PHE A 204 -4.20 -13.56 -17.94
C PHE A 204 -3.66 -13.55 -19.37
N THR A 205 -3.97 -14.56 -20.18
CA THR A 205 -3.90 -14.38 -21.63
C THR A 205 -4.94 -13.33 -22.06
N ALA A 206 -4.69 -12.58 -23.14
CA ALA A 206 -5.64 -11.57 -23.62
C ALA A 206 -7.02 -12.17 -23.91
N THR A 207 -7.06 -13.36 -24.51
CA THR A 207 -8.30 -14.07 -24.80
C THR A 207 -9.07 -14.52 -23.56
N ALA A 208 -8.33 -15.00 -22.52
CA ALA A 208 -8.96 -15.37 -21.26
C ALA A 208 -9.51 -14.15 -20.50
N MET A 209 -8.81 -13.02 -20.59
CA MET A 209 -9.26 -11.74 -20.01
C MET A 209 -10.55 -11.26 -20.69
N GLU A 210 -10.57 -11.22 -22.03
CA GLU A 210 -11.78 -10.85 -22.77
C GLU A 210 -12.96 -11.75 -22.44
N ASP A 211 -12.75 -13.08 -22.36
CA ASP A 211 -13.81 -14.04 -22.00
C ASP A 211 -14.28 -13.84 -20.57
N ALA A 212 -13.37 -13.65 -19.63
CA ALA A 212 -13.68 -13.47 -18.20
C ALA A 212 -14.48 -12.20 -17.91
N LEU A 213 -14.29 -11.17 -18.72
CA LEU A 213 -14.96 -9.88 -18.59
C LEU A 213 -16.29 -9.78 -19.38
N LYS A 214 -16.69 -10.84 -20.11
CA LYS A 214 -18.05 -10.95 -20.67
C LYS A 214 -19.06 -11.14 -19.53
N GLY A 215 -20.00 -10.25 -19.40
CA GLY A 215 -21.01 -10.27 -18.33
C GLY A 215 -20.81 -9.19 -17.27
N ASP A 216 -21.47 -9.34 -16.13
CA ASP A 216 -21.62 -8.25 -15.15
C ASP A 216 -20.76 -8.43 -13.88
N ALA A 217 -19.91 -9.45 -13.82
CA ALA A 217 -19.03 -9.68 -12.68
C ALA A 217 -18.15 -8.45 -12.42
N THR A 218 -18.09 -8.00 -11.17
CA THR A 218 -17.47 -6.72 -10.80
C THR A 218 -16.11 -6.88 -10.13
N ASP A 219 -15.81 -8.03 -9.53
CA ASP A 219 -14.61 -8.24 -8.74
C ASP A 219 -13.84 -9.50 -9.17
N PHE A 220 -12.49 -9.38 -9.31
CA PHE A 220 -11.67 -10.52 -9.70
C PHE A 220 -11.67 -11.62 -8.64
N GLY A 221 -11.44 -11.30 -7.38
CA GLY A 221 -11.30 -12.30 -6.32
C GLY A 221 -12.62 -12.95 -5.94
N LYS A 222 -13.70 -12.16 -5.88
CA LYS A 222 -15.00 -12.66 -5.43
C LYS A 222 -15.78 -13.41 -6.51
N GLU A 223 -15.67 -12.99 -7.76
CA GLU A 223 -16.56 -13.44 -8.81
C GLU A 223 -15.81 -14.06 -9.98
N ILE A 224 -14.81 -13.38 -10.54
CA ILE A 224 -14.11 -13.84 -11.75
C ILE A 224 -13.32 -15.12 -11.48
N ILE A 225 -12.34 -15.08 -10.58
CA ILE A 225 -11.46 -16.22 -10.32
C ILE A 225 -12.23 -17.46 -9.88
N PRO A 226 -13.16 -17.41 -8.90
CA PRO A 226 -13.95 -18.57 -8.53
C PRO A 226 -14.74 -19.16 -9.71
N SER A 227 -15.33 -18.31 -10.56
CA SER A 227 -16.13 -18.76 -11.72
C SER A 227 -15.33 -19.44 -12.81
N LEU A 228 -14.01 -19.21 -12.85
CA LEU A 228 -13.12 -19.77 -13.86
C LEU A 228 -12.46 -21.10 -13.44
N VAL A 229 -12.43 -21.43 -12.13
CA VAL A 229 -11.73 -22.63 -11.59
C VAL A 229 -12.11 -23.92 -12.32
N GLU A 230 -13.38 -24.11 -12.65
CA GLU A 230 -13.87 -25.30 -13.34
C GLU A 230 -13.85 -25.20 -14.88
N LYS A 231 -13.74 -23.97 -15.42
CA LYS A 231 -13.97 -23.69 -16.85
C LYS A 231 -12.68 -23.44 -17.63
N LYS A 232 -11.61 -23.04 -16.95
CA LYS A 232 -10.35 -22.58 -17.55
C LYS A 232 -9.16 -23.28 -16.89
N ASP A 233 -8.01 -23.25 -17.54
CA ASP A 233 -6.78 -23.72 -16.94
C ASP A 233 -6.16 -22.64 -16.06
N ILE A 234 -6.45 -22.70 -14.75
CA ILE A 234 -5.93 -21.76 -13.76
C ILE A 234 -4.78 -22.40 -12.99
N ARG A 235 -3.62 -21.74 -12.98
CA ARG A 235 -2.41 -22.20 -12.31
C ARG A 235 -2.02 -21.31 -11.14
N CYS A 236 -1.31 -21.89 -10.19
CA CYS A 236 -0.73 -21.17 -9.06
C CYS A 236 0.76 -20.94 -9.31
N HIS A 237 1.21 -19.70 -9.05
CA HIS A 237 2.61 -19.34 -8.87
C HIS A 237 2.85 -19.08 -7.40
N ILE A 238 3.72 -19.88 -6.75
CA ILE A 238 4.02 -19.73 -5.32
C ILE A 238 5.10 -18.68 -5.14
N PHE A 239 4.83 -17.70 -4.29
CA PHE A 239 5.75 -16.63 -3.90
C PHE A 239 6.17 -16.83 -2.44
N ASP A 240 7.46 -17.00 -2.20
CA ASP A 240 8.01 -17.35 -0.88
C ASP A 240 8.65 -16.17 -0.14
N ASP A 241 8.77 -15.01 -0.79
CA ASP A 241 9.44 -13.83 -0.25
C ASP A 241 8.45 -12.93 0.54
N TYR A 242 8.92 -11.80 1.06
CA TYR A 242 8.11 -10.86 1.83
C TYR A 242 6.95 -10.27 1.02
N TRP A 243 5.77 -10.33 1.56
CA TRP A 243 4.55 -9.71 1.02
C TRP A 243 3.61 -9.32 2.16
N GLU A 244 3.08 -8.10 2.12
CA GLU A 244 2.16 -7.54 3.12
C GLU A 244 1.03 -6.76 2.44
N ASP A 245 -0.22 -7.02 2.81
CA ASP A 245 -1.38 -6.19 2.42
C ASP A 245 -1.48 -4.98 3.35
N ILE A 246 -1.16 -3.80 2.85
CA ILE A 246 -1.27 -2.54 3.60
C ILE A 246 -2.74 -2.07 3.62
N GLY A 247 -3.60 -2.93 4.15
CA GLY A 247 -5.05 -2.76 4.11
C GLY A 247 -5.65 -1.98 5.28
N THR A 248 -4.98 -1.90 6.41
CA THR A 248 -5.45 -1.28 7.66
C THR A 248 -4.45 -0.25 8.19
N VAL A 249 -4.87 0.58 9.13
CA VAL A 249 -3.97 1.54 9.80
C VAL A 249 -2.86 0.81 10.54
N LYS A 250 -3.17 -0.30 11.19
CA LYS A 250 -2.20 -1.15 11.89
C LYS A 250 -1.14 -1.70 10.93
N ALA A 251 -1.57 -2.33 9.82
CA ALA A 251 -0.63 -2.87 8.83
C ALA A 251 0.26 -1.76 8.23
N PHE A 252 -0.30 -0.59 7.95
CA PHE A 252 0.46 0.58 7.49
C PHE A 252 1.50 1.03 8.51
N PHE A 253 1.11 1.15 9.78
CA PHE A 253 1.98 1.58 10.86
C PHE A 253 3.12 0.60 11.09
N ASP A 254 2.79 -0.69 11.22
CA ASP A 254 3.75 -1.75 11.46
C ASP A 254 4.75 -1.89 10.30
N ALA A 255 4.26 -1.87 9.05
CA ALA A 255 5.12 -1.93 7.87
C ALA A 255 6.12 -0.76 7.81
N ASN A 256 5.69 0.48 8.15
CA ASN A 256 6.61 1.60 8.24
C ASN A 256 7.64 1.42 9.36
N LEU A 257 7.22 1.00 10.55
CA LEU A 257 8.15 0.81 11.67
C LEU A 257 9.13 -0.34 11.45
N GLN A 258 8.73 -1.41 10.76
CA GLN A 258 9.62 -2.51 10.37
C GLN A 258 10.78 -2.04 9.49
N LEU A 259 10.61 -0.98 8.69
CA LEU A 259 11.70 -0.38 7.91
C LEU A 259 12.84 0.18 8.79
N THR A 260 12.60 0.38 10.07
CA THR A 260 13.58 0.87 11.04
C THR A 260 14.32 -0.25 11.77
N ASP A 261 13.97 -1.51 11.52
CA ASP A 261 14.64 -2.67 12.11
C ASP A 261 16.07 -2.81 11.55
N GLU A 262 16.96 -3.43 12.30
CA GLU A 262 18.35 -3.64 11.89
C GLU A 262 18.44 -4.44 10.58
N VAL A 263 17.58 -5.43 10.42
CA VAL A 263 17.39 -6.20 9.18
C VAL A 263 15.89 -6.18 8.88
N PRO A 264 15.42 -5.21 8.08
CA PRO A 264 14.00 -5.12 7.75
C PRO A 264 13.57 -6.24 6.81
N ALA A 265 12.36 -6.75 6.99
CA ALA A 265 11.80 -7.78 6.12
C ALA A 265 11.60 -7.28 4.67
N PHE A 266 11.30 -6.00 4.50
CA PHE A 266 11.33 -5.31 3.21
C PHE A 266 12.43 -4.25 3.24
N ASP A 267 13.39 -4.34 2.32
CA ASP A 267 14.52 -3.44 2.29
C ASP A 267 14.48 -2.49 1.08
N PHE A 268 14.45 -1.17 1.32
CA PHE A 268 14.54 -0.17 0.27
C PHE A 268 15.97 0.03 -0.27
N TYR A 269 16.99 -0.48 0.42
CA TYR A 269 18.40 -0.35 0.02
C TYR A 269 18.85 -1.41 -0.98
N GLU A 270 17.92 -2.23 -1.49
CA GLU A 270 18.14 -3.18 -2.57
C GLU A 270 18.50 -2.45 -3.88
N GLY A 271 19.73 -2.61 -4.33
CA GLY A 271 20.27 -1.87 -5.48
C GLY A 271 19.95 -2.47 -6.85
N GLU A 272 19.73 -3.78 -6.93
CA GLU A 272 19.48 -4.46 -8.22
C GLU A 272 18.05 -4.24 -8.72
N ARG A 273 17.08 -4.13 -7.78
CA ARG A 273 15.65 -3.91 -8.05
C ARG A 273 15.13 -2.76 -7.22
N PRO A 274 15.58 -1.52 -7.51
CA PRO A 274 15.21 -0.35 -6.72
C PRO A 274 13.71 -0.07 -6.82
N ILE A 275 13.15 0.52 -5.78
CA ILE A 275 11.82 1.13 -5.85
C ILE A 275 11.99 2.55 -6.39
N TYR A 276 11.47 2.79 -7.59
CA TYR A 276 11.53 4.07 -8.27
C TYR A 276 10.57 5.07 -7.63
N ASN A 277 10.99 6.32 -7.63
CA ASN A 277 10.21 7.44 -7.13
C ASN A 277 10.62 8.71 -7.89
N ARG A 278 9.98 9.84 -7.60
CA ARG A 278 10.37 11.12 -8.19
C ARG A 278 11.84 11.45 -7.84
N PRO A 279 12.59 12.09 -8.75
CA PRO A 279 13.91 12.59 -8.44
C PRO A 279 13.89 13.53 -7.23
N ASP A 280 14.77 13.27 -6.26
CA ASP A 280 14.89 14.11 -5.07
C ASP A 280 15.75 15.34 -5.36
N ILE A 281 15.17 16.52 -5.20
CA ILE A 281 15.85 17.83 -5.32
C ILE A 281 15.96 18.54 -3.96
N LEU A 282 15.63 17.83 -2.86
CA LEU A 282 15.67 18.38 -1.52
C LEU A 282 17.11 18.40 -0.96
N PRO A 283 17.42 19.33 -0.04
CA PRO A 283 18.67 19.29 0.67
C PRO A 283 18.75 18.08 1.60
N THR A 284 19.95 17.73 2.03
CA THR A 284 20.14 16.69 3.05
C THR A 284 19.41 17.05 4.34
N ALA A 285 19.06 16.04 5.15
CA ALA A 285 18.51 16.26 6.47
C ALA A 285 19.51 16.98 7.38
N LYS A 286 19.03 17.95 8.18
CA LYS A 286 19.81 18.69 9.16
C LYS A 286 19.42 18.26 10.58
N LEU A 287 20.38 17.77 11.34
CA LEU A 287 20.19 17.32 12.71
C LEU A 287 20.91 18.24 13.69
N GLY A 288 20.23 18.63 14.76
CA GLY A 288 20.83 19.25 15.94
C GLY A 288 21.52 18.21 16.83
N LYS A 289 21.54 18.44 18.14
CA LYS A 289 22.03 17.46 19.11
C LYS A 289 20.96 16.42 19.40
N CYS A 290 20.87 15.39 18.57
CA CYS A 290 19.83 14.36 18.65
C CYS A 290 20.36 13.04 19.21
N LEU A 291 19.50 12.34 19.98
CA LEU A 291 19.66 10.93 20.26
C LEU A 291 18.73 10.16 19.31
N VAL A 292 19.29 9.45 18.34
CA VAL A 292 18.55 8.77 17.28
C VAL A 292 18.81 7.27 17.36
N THR A 293 17.74 6.48 17.49
CA THR A 293 17.80 5.02 17.57
C THR A 293 16.75 4.44 16.64
N ARG A 294 17.13 3.45 15.79
CA ARG A 294 16.21 2.73 14.88
C ARG A 294 15.26 3.69 14.14
N THR A 295 15.80 4.67 13.45
CA THR A 295 15.02 5.76 12.85
C THR A 295 15.51 6.06 11.43
N THR A 296 14.58 6.22 10.50
CA THR A 296 14.86 6.71 9.14
C THR A 296 14.43 8.17 9.01
N ILE A 297 15.23 9.00 8.36
CA ILE A 297 14.98 10.44 8.19
C ILE A 297 15.17 10.80 6.72
N ALA A 298 14.11 11.27 6.07
CA ALA A 298 14.16 11.64 4.67
C ALA A 298 14.77 13.03 4.44
N SER A 299 15.12 13.30 3.18
CA SER A 299 15.70 14.55 2.71
C SER A 299 14.83 15.78 3.06
N GLY A 300 15.49 16.91 3.25
CA GLY A 300 14.84 18.18 3.57
C GLY A 300 14.36 18.33 5.01
N SER A 301 14.56 17.31 5.86
CA SER A 301 14.14 17.37 7.27
C SER A 301 15.06 18.22 8.12
N VAL A 302 14.49 18.91 9.13
CA VAL A 302 15.23 19.68 10.12
C VAL A 302 14.78 19.25 11.51
N ILE A 303 15.70 18.67 12.28
CA ILE A 303 15.43 18.11 13.60
C ILE A 303 16.27 18.87 14.63
N GLY A 304 15.63 19.45 15.62
CA GLY A 304 16.24 20.14 16.76
C GLY A 304 16.89 19.19 17.77
N GLU A 305 17.24 19.67 18.95
CA GLU A 305 17.79 18.85 20.06
C GLU A 305 16.70 17.93 20.60
N SER A 306 16.61 16.67 20.14
CA SER A 306 15.49 15.78 20.41
C SER A 306 15.88 14.32 20.50
N THR A 307 14.99 13.50 21.08
CA THR A 307 15.14 12.04 21.14
C THR A 307 14.15 11.40 20.17
N LEU A 308 14.68 10.56 19.29
CA LEU A 308 13.90 9.80 18.31
C LEU A 308 14.18 8.30 18.48
N ASN A 309 13.15 7.52 18.74
CA ASN A 309 13.26 6.09 18.89
C ASN A 309 12.21 5.38 18.03
N ARG A 310 12.66 4.53 17.10
CA ARG A 310 11.81 3.75 16.20
C ARG A 310 10.85 4.64 15.40
N CYS A 311 11.41 5.60 14.67
CA CYS A 311 10.64 6.58 13.90
C CYS A 311 10.91 6.52 12.40
N VAL A 312 9.89 6.83 11.61
CA VAL A 312 10.02 7.10 10.17
C VAL A 312 9.64 8.56 9.93
N LEU A 313 10.63 9.40 9.58
CA LEU A 313 10.42 10.82 9.30
C LEU A 313 10.48 11.07 7.79
N GLY A 314 9.37 11.47 7.20
CA GLY A 314 9.23 11.76 5.78
C GLY A 314 9.88 13.07 5.35
N GLU A 315 9.85 13.33 4.03
CA GLU A 315 10.44 14.53 3.43
C GLU A 315 9.94 15.82 4.10
N ARG A 316 10.87 16.77 4.36
CA ARG A 316 10.60 18.06 5.01
C ARG A 316 9.97 17.94 6.40
N SER A 317 10.29 16.88 7.14
CA SER A 317 9.86 16.78 8.54
C SER A 317 10.56 17.83 9.38
N MET A 318 9.78 18.62 10.13
CA MET A 318 10.28 19.66 11.03
C MET A 318 10.00 19.22 12.47
N VAL A 319 11.02 19.11 13.31
CA VAL A 319 10.90 18.76 14.73
C VAL A 319 11.69 19.76 15.57
N GLY A 320 11.01 20.41 16.51
CA GLY A 320 11.59 21.40 17.41
C GLY A 320 12.51 20.78 18.46
N ASP A 321 13.12 21.64 19.31
CA ASP A 321 13.98 21.18 20.40
C ASP A 321 13.18 20.57 21.56
N GLY A 322 13.80 19.67 22.31
CA GLY A 322 13.24 19.08 23.52
C GLY A 322 12.14 18.05 23.25
N CYS A 323 11.96 17.62 22.00
CA CYS A 323 10.94 16.63 21.65
C CYS A 323 11.39 15.20 21.99
N ASN A 324 10.41 14.36 22.32
CA ASN A 324 10.58 12.92 22.47
C ASN A 324 9.56 12.19 21.58
N LEU A 325 10.02 11.54 20.53
CA LEU A 325 9.19 10.77 19.60
C LEU A 325 9.54 9.29 19.72
N GLU A 326 8.54 8.46 20.02
CA GLU A 326 8.68 7.01 20.17
C GLU A 326 7.65 6.27 19.32
N SER A 327 8.08 5.39 18.44
CA SER A 327 7.21 4.67 17.49
C SER A 327 6.32 5.65 16.71
N VAL A 328 6.93 6.59 15.98
CA VAL A 328 6.21 7.63 15.22
C VAL A 328 6.48 7.52 13.73
N VAL A 329 5.41 7.49 12.95
CA VAL A 329 5.46 7.62 11.50
C VAL A 329 5.02 9.03 11.11
N MET A 330 5.96 9.92 10.82
CA MET A 330 5.71 11.27 10.33
C MET A 330 5.84 11.30 8.81
N VAL A 331 4.75 11.62 8.11
CA VAL A 331 4.70 11.60 6.64
C VAL A 331 5.46 12.77 6.01
N GLY A 332 5.74 13.83 6.79
CA GLY A 332 6.47 15.00 6.36
C GLY A 332 5.60 16.13 5.82
N ALA A 333 6.14 16.95 4.90
CA ALA A 333 5.44 18.11 4.39
C ALA A 333 5.57 18.27 2.86
N ASP A 334 4.64 18.98 2.25
CA ASP A 334 4.65 19.31 0.82
C ASP A 334 5.50 20.56 0.52
N PHE A 335 5.71 21.44 1.52
CA PHE A 335 6.40 22.73 1.39
C PHE A 335 7.17 23.07 2.67
N TYR A 336 8.07 24.05 2.60
CA TYR A 336 8.59 24.77 3.77
C TYR A 336 7.74 26.01 4.02
N GLU A 337 7.58 26.37 5.28
CA GLU A 337 6.82 27.57 5.65
C GLU A 337 7.67 28.83 5.48
N ASP A 338 7.27 29.72 4.58
CA ASP A 338 7.99 30.98 4.33
C ASP A 338 7.65 32.05 5.38
N HIS A 339 6.42 32.06 5.89
CA HIS A 339 5.92 33.01 6.88
C HIS A 339 5.02 32.29 7.89
N ALA A 340 5.43 32.28 9.16
CA ALA A 340 4.62 31.71 10.23
C ALA A 340 3.39 32.59 10.51
N ASP A 341 2.21 31.98 10.58
CA ASP A 341 1.02 32.64 11.10
C ASP A 341 1.05 32.56 12.64
N PRO A 342 1.06 33.69 13.36
CA PRO A 342 1.14 33.69 14.83
C PRO A 342 -0.07 33.03 15.53
N ASN A 343 -1.16 32.78 14.81
CA ASN A 343 -2.38 32.20 15.35
C ASN A 343 -2.46 30.69 15.28
N ILE A 344 -1.56 30.04 14.54
CA ILE A 344 -1.51 28.59 14.39
C ILE A 344 -0.09 28.08 14.65
N PRO A 345 0.08 26.85 15.16
CA PRO A 345 1.40 26.25 15.29
C PRO A 345 2.16 26.20 13.95
N GLU A 346 3.47 26.29 14.02
CA GLU A 346 4.34 26.10 12.87
C GLU A 346 4.20 24.69 12.28
N LEU A 347 4.60 24.54 11.03
CA LEU A 347 4.56 23.26 10.31
C LEU A 347 5.46 22.22 10.99
N GLY A 348 4.93 21.02 11.25
CA GLY A 348 5.65 19.93 11.90
C GLY A 348 5.36 19.81 13.39
N VAL A 349 6.38 19.51 14.19
CA VAL A 349 6.30 19.24 15.63
C VAL A 349 6.99 20.34 16.41
N GLY A 350 6.25 21.08 17.23
CA GLY A 350 6.73 22.18 18.05
C GLY A 350 7.60 21.71 19.22
N HIS A 351 8.34 22.68 19.82
CA HIS A 351 9.27 22.42 20.93
C HIS A 351 8.63 21.71 22.13
N GLY A 352 9.34 20.77 22.75
CA GLY A 352 8.94 20.09 23.97
C GLY A 352 7.81 19.06 23.81
N ALA A 353 7.42 18.73 22.59
CA ALA A 353 6.38 17.74 22.34
C ALA A 353 6.82 16.32 22.69
N GLN A 354 5.88 15.53 23.22
CA GLN A 354 6.05 14.11 23.54
C GLN A 354 5.00 13.32 22.78
N ILE A 355 5.42 12.42 21.88
CA ILE A 355 4.50 11.72 20.98
C ILE A 355 4.87 10.23 20.94
N GLN A 356 3.88 9.37 21.16
CA GLN A 356 4.05 7.92 21.19
C GLN A 356 3.00 7.22 20.32
N ASP A 357 3.39 6.12 19.67
CA ASP A 357 2.53 5.22 18.91
C ASP A 357 1.58 5.98 17.96
N ALA A 358 2.17 6.84 17.11
CA ALA A 358 1.40 7.80 16.33
C ALA A 358 1.79 7.86 14.85
N ILE A 359 0.80 8.21 14.04
CA ILE A 359 0.99 8.63 12.65
C ILE A 359 0.71 10.12 12.56
N ILE A 360 1.69 10.90 12.11
CA ILE A 360 1.57 12.34 11.85
C ILE A 360 1.49 12.51 10.33
N ASP A 361 0.29 12.76 9.83
CA ASP A 361 0.08 12.85 8.39
C ASP A 361 0.60 14.18 7.82
N LYS A 362 0.57 14.30 6.52
CA LYS A 362 1.26 15.35 5.75
C LYS A 362 0.77 16.75 6.12
N ASN A 363 1.71 17.68 6.26
CA ASN A 363 1.45 19.09 6.61
C ASN A 363 0.77 19.29 7.97
N ALA A 364 0.85 18.33 8.88
CA ALA A 364 0.31 18.49 10.24
C ALA A 364 1.10 19.57 11.01
N ARG A 365 0.42 20.26 11.91
CA ARG A 365 0.93 21.34 12.76
C ARG A 365 0.68 20.99 14.21
N ILE A 366 1.74 20.64 14.92
CA ILE A 366 1.68 20.24 16.34
C ILE A 366 2.38 21.30 17.17
N GLY A 367 1.66 21.90 18.08
CA GLY A 367 2.13 22.98 18.91
C GLY A 367 3.21 22.61 19.92
N LYS A 368 3.63 23.57 20.72
CA LYS A 368 4.67 23.42 21.76
C LYS A 368 4.12 22.69 22.98
N ASN A 369 4.96 21.90 23.65
CA ASN A 369 4.64 21.15 24.89
C ASN A 369 3.37 20.29 24.76
N VAL A 370 3.13 19.73 23.60
CA VAL A 370 2.01 18.82 23.31
C VAL A 370 2.37 17.42 23.78
N PHE A 371 1.39 16.69 24.34
CA PHE A 371 1.49 15.26 24.64
C PHE A 371 0.45 14.49 23.82
N LEU A 372 0.91 13.50 23.03
CA LEU A 372 0.04 12.65 22.21
C LEU A 372 0.38 11.18 22.45
N SER A 373 -0.59 10.40 22.87
CA SER A 373 -0.51 8.96 23.05
C SER A 373 -1.89 8.32 22.82
N PRO A 374 -1.99 7.11 22.22
CA PRO A 374 -3.27 6.40 22.11
C PRO A 374 -3.71 5.78 23.46
N LYS A 375 -2.83 5.73 24.46
CA LYS A 375 -3.11 5.07 25.75
C LYS A 375 -4.28 5.72 26.48
N GLY A 376 -5.22 4.89 26.95
CA GLY A 376 -6.40 5.35 27.68
C GLY A 376 -7.53 5.87 26.78
N LEU A 377 -7.40 5.81 25.47
CA LEU A 377 -8.43 6.22 24.53
C LEU A 377 -9.08 4.99 23.86
N GLU A 378 -10.38 5.12 23.57
CA GLU A 378 -11.15 4.07 22.92
C GLU A 378 -10.96 4.06 21.39
N GLU A 379 -11.17 2.89 20.78
CA GLU A 379 -11.18 2.75 19.34
C GLU A 379 -12.25 3.63 18.70
N GLY A 380 -11.88 4.38 17.65
CA GLY A 380 -12.77 5.30 16.96
C GLY A 380 -12.92 6.68 17.61
N TRP A 381 -12.22 6.93 18.72
CA TRP A 381 -12.19 8.28 19.32
C TRP A 381 -11.63 9.31 18.33
N ALA A 382 -12.19 10.51 18.33
CA ALA A 382 -11.70 11.66 17.59
C ALA A 382 -11.87 12.94 18.40
N ASP A 383 -11.00 13.93 18.19
CA ASP A 383 -11.14 15.27 18.77
C ASP A 383 -12.31 16.05 18.12
N VAL A 384 -12.74 17.14 18.76
CA VAL A 384 -13.87 17.96 18.29
C VAL A 384 -13.62 18.56 16.89
N GLY A 385 -12.34 18.81 16.54
CA GLY A 385 -11.95 19.35 15.23
C GLY A 385 -11.67 18.30 14.17
N GLU A 386 -11.80 17.02 14.51
CA GLU A 386 -11.41 15.90 13.65
C GLU A 386 -9.97 15.99 13.10
N ASN A 387 -9.05 16.54 13.89
CA ASN A 387 -7.63 16.61 13.59
C ASN A 387 -6.89 15.38 14.09
N VAL A 388 -7.39 14.75 15.16
CA VAL A 388 -6.80 13.58 15.81
C VAL A 388 -7.82 12.46 15.88
N TYR A 389 -7.37 11.24 15.57
CA TYR A 389 -8.17 10.00 15.59
C TYR A 389 -7.42 8.89 16.30
N ILE A 390 -8.17 7.94 16.89
CA ILE A 390 -7.65 6.64 17.29
C ILE A 390 -8.23 5.59 16.35
N ARG A 391 -7.33 4.81 15.72
CA ARG A 391 -7.69 3.70 14.84
C ARG A 391 -6.70 2.55 15.02
N ASP A 392 -7.21 1.34 15.18
CA ASP A 392 -6.40 0.13 15.40
C ASP A 392 -5.41 0.31 16.58
N GLY A 393 -5.79 1.07 17.61
CA GLY A 393 -4.94 1.40 18.76
C GLY A 393 -3.81 2.40 18.47
N ILE A 394 -3.83 3.11 17.35
CA ILE A 394 -2.82 4.07 16.91
C ILE A 394 -3.42 5.47 16.88
N LEU A 395 -2.68 6.47 17.39
CA LEU A 395 -3.06 7.86 17.27
C LEU A 395 -2.69 8.41 15.90
N ILE A 396 -3.61 9.13 15.26
CA ILE A 396 -3.39 9.71 13.93
C ILE A 396 -3.71 11.20 13.96
N VAL A 397 -2.69 12.02 13.69
CA VAL A 397 -2.91 13.43 13.34
C VAL A 397 -3.12 13.51 11.84
N THR A 398 -4.28 14.06 11.42
CA THR A 398 -4.68 14.04 10.01
C THR A 398 -3.85 14.97 9.13
N LYS A 399 -3.94 14.79 7.81
CA LYS A 399 -3.33 15.71 6.85
C LYS A 399 -3.87 17.13 7.04
N ASN A 400 -2.96 18.12 7.15
CA ASN A 400 -3.23 19.51 7.49
C ASN A 400 -3.88 19.70 8.89
N GLY A 401 -3.88 18.66 9.74
CA GLY A 401 -4.42 18.75 11.11
C GLY A 401 -3.63 19.70 11.97
N VAL A 402 -4.32 20.40 12.87
CA VAL A 402 -3.74 21.39 13.78
C VAL A 402 -4.01 20.97 15.23
N VAL A 403 -2.94 20.84 16.01
CA VAL A 403 -2.97 20.56 17.45
C VAL A 403 -2.34 21.75 18.16
N ALA A 404 -3.11 22.48 18.97
CA ALA A 404 -2.66 23.70 19.63
C ALA A 404 -1.57 23.44 20.69
N ASP A 405 -0.86 24.51 21.11
CA ASP A 405 0.13 24.46 22.19
C ASP A 405 -0.46 23.87 23.48
N GLY A 406 0.31 23.04 24.17
CA GLY A 406 -0.04 22.48 25.47
C GLY A 406 -1.16 21.43 25.46
N VAL A 407 -1.66 21.03 24.32
CA VAL A 407 -2.70 19.98 24.23
C VAL A 407 -2.17 18.65 24.76
N HIS A 408 -2.99 17.98 25.55
CA HIS A 408 -2.69 16.67 26.14
C HIS A 408 -3.78 15.66 25.75
N ILE A 409 -3.40 14.65 24.98
CA ILE A 409 -4.29 13.58 24.51
C ILE A 409 -3.69 12.22 24.90
N GLY A 410 -4.47 11.41 25.63
CA GLY A 410 -4.06 10.11 26.14
C GLY A 410 -3.40 10.16 27.53
N ASN A 411 -2.80 9.03 27.96
CA ASN A 411 -2.19 8.81 29.27
C ASN A 411 -0.72 8.44 29.14
#